data_3dc8305fa7ff1870035b2c1e345550e5
#
_entry.id   3dc8305fa7ff1870035b2c1e345550e5
#
_cell.length_a   1.000
_cell.length_b   1.000
_cell.length_c   1.000
_cell.angle_alpha   90.00
_cell.angle_beta   90.00
_cell.angle_gamma   90.00
#
_symmetry.space_group_name_H-M   'P 1'
#
loop_
_entity.id
_entity.type
_entity.pdbx_description
1 polymer ?
#
loop_
_entity_poly.entity_id
_entity_poly.type
_entity_poly.pdbx_seq_one_letter_code
_entity_poly.pdbx_strand_id
1 'polypeptide(L)'
;MGCTSERACKVRVVRRKLVVFVPVSALESVCEALFAAGAGHIGGYERCAWYTPGMGTFLAGEGAAPTIGEVGQERRIGEYRLETVYPTELEADVVRALLESHPYEEPVFDLYELLEPEV
;
A
#
# COMPACT_ATOMS: atom_id res chain seq x y z
N MET A 1 6.46 -33.40 -20.13
CA MET A 1 6.01 -32.94 -20.08
C MET A 1 5.91 -32.27 -20.42
N GLY A 2 6.22 -32.19 -20.56
CA GLY A 2 5.98 -31.58 -20.80
C GLY A 2 5.62 -30.67 -20.86
N CYS A 3 5.44 -30.61 -21.29
CA CYS A 3 5.11 -29.46 -21.18
C CYS A 3 4.43 -29.06 -20.10
N THR A 4 4.26 -29.87 -19.40
CA THR A 4 3.96 -29.60 -18.07
C THR A 4 4.82 -28.53 -17.54
N SER A 5 6.11 -28.56 -17.88
CA SER A 5 7.01 -27.54 -17.38
C SER A 5 6.69 -26.18 -17.99
N GLU A 6 6.20 -26.18 -19.23
CA GLU A 6 5.80 -24.92 -19.81
C GLU A 6 4.65 -24.31 -19.05
N ARG A 7 3.69 -25.10 -18.68
CA ARG A 7 2.55 -24.62 -17.93
C ARG A 7 2.99 -24.17 -16.54
N ALA A 8 3.90 -24.90 -15.92
CA ALA A 8 4.37 -24.54 -14.58
C ALA A 8 5.14 -23.24 -14.58
N CYS A 9 5.69 -22.82 -15.70
CA CYS A 9 6.43 -21.57 -15.80
C CYS A 9 5.57 -20.35 -16.14
N LYS A 10 4.30 -20.58 -16.46
CA LYS A 10 3.42 -19.46 -16.78
C LYS A 10 3.03 -18.72 -15.52
N VAL A 11 3.12 -17.40 -15.60
CA VAL A 11 2.69 -16.52 -14.51
C VAL A 11 1.84 -15.41 -15.11
N ARG A 12 1.03 -14.78 -14.28
CA ARG A 12 0.20 -13.67 -14.72
C ARG A 12 0.10 -12.64 -13.60
N VAL A 13 -0.20 -11.41 -13.97
CA VAL A 13 -0.42 -10.33 -13.02
C VAL A 13 -1.93 -10.06 -13.00
N VAL A 14 -2.60 -10.49 -11.94
CA VAL A 14 -4.04 -10.25 -11.80
C VAL A 14 -4.33 -9.31 -10.64
N ARG A 15 -3.35 -9.06 -9.80
CA ARG A 15 -3.49 -8.12 -8.68
C ARG A 15 -2.14 -7.54 -8.35
N ARG A 16 -2.18 -6.46 -7.59
CA ARG A 16 -0.99 -5.77 -7.12
C ARG A 16 -1.05 -5.61 -5.61
N LYS A 17 0.10 -5.36 -5.02
CA LYS A 17 0.21 -5.09 -3.59
C LYS A 17 0.48 -3.61 -3.40
N LEU A 18 -0.29 -3.00 -2.50
CA LEU A 18 -0.02 -1.64 -2.03
C LEU A 18 0.72 -1.73 -0.72
N VAL A 19 1.82 -1.02 -0.60
CA VAL A 19 2.52 -0.85 0.67
C VAL A 19 2.54 0.65 0.95
N VAL A 20 2.07 1.05 2.13
CA VAL A 20 2.04 2.46 2.50
C VAL A 20 2.45 2.61 3.95
N PHE A 21 3.14 3.71 4.27
CA PHE A 21 3.52 4.03 5.63
C PHE A 21 2.54 5.05 6.17
N VAL A 22 1.94 4.74 7.32
CA VAL A 22 0.79 5.48 7.84
C VAL A 22 1.07 5.86 9.29
N PRO A 23 0.88 7.13 9.67
CA PRO A 23 1.03 7.48 11.09
C PRO A 23 0.04 6.70 11.93
N VAL A 24 0.44 6.42 13.18
CA VAL A 24 -0.33 5.55 14.06
C VAL A 24 -1.80 5.96 14.14
N SER A 25 -2.05 7.24 14.22
CA SER A 25 -3.42 7.75 14.40
C SER A 25 -4.31 7.61 13.17
N ALA A 26 -3.73 7.35 12.00
CA ALA A 26 -4.49 7.28 10.76
C ALA A 26 -4.68 5.86 10.24
N LEU A 27 -4.15 4.85 10.92
CA LEU A 27 -4.19 3.48 10.42
C LEU A 27 -5.61 3.01 10.10
N GLU A 28 -6.53 3.19 11.05
CA GLU A 28 -7.89 2.68 10.85
C GLU A 28 -8.62 3.39 9.73
N SER A 29 -8.50 4.70 9.65
CA SER A 29 -9.20 5.43 8.59
C SER A 29 -8.66 5.12 7.21
N VAL A 30 -7.35 4.92 7.10
CA VAL A 30 -6.75 4.54 5.82
C VAL A 30 -7.17 3.13 5.43
N CYS A 31 -7.16 2.18 6.38
CA CYS A 31 -7.63 0.82 6.11
C CYS A 31 -9.08 0.82 5.63
N GLU A 32 -9.97 1.55 6.32
CA GLU A 32 -11.37 1.59 5.92
C GLU A 32 -11.55 2.15 4.52
N ALA A 33 -10.81 3.20 4.19
CA ALA A 33 -10.91 3.79 2.86
C ALA A 33 -10.44 2.82 1.78
N LEU A 34 -9.34 2.11 2.03
CA LEU A 34 -8.82 1.14 1.07
C LEU A 34 -9.79 -0.03 0.87
N PHE A 35 -10.37 -0.55 1.95
CA PHE A 35 -11.32 -1.65 1.85
C PHE A 35 -12.59 -1.21 1.13
N ALA A 36 -13.06 0.00 1.39
CA ALA A 36 -14.24 0.53 0.71
C ALA A 36 -14.01 0.68 -0.79
N ALA A 37 -12.76 0.93 -1.21
CA ALA A 37 -12.42 1.05 -2.62
C ALA A 37 -12.22 -0.32 -3.30
N GLY A 38 -12.30 -1.41 -2.54
CA GLY A 38 -12.20 -2.75 -3.11
C GLY A 38 -10.91 -3.49 -2.81
N ALA A 39 -10.01 -2.92 -2.02
CA ALA A 39 -8.79 -3.62 -1.64
C ALA A 39 -9.09 -4.69 -0.58
N GLY A 40 -8.22 -5.69 -0.48
CA GLY A 40 -8.25 -6.65 0.60
C GLY A 40 -9.03 -7.92 0.35
N HIS A 41 -9.43 -8.19 -0.88
CA HIS A 41 -10.14 -9.43 -1.21
C HIS A 41 -9.15 -10.51 -1.61
N ILE A 42 -9.15 -11.63 -0.90
CA ILE A 42 -8.33 -12.79 -1.24
C ILE A 42 -9.23 -14.01 -1.12
N GLY A 43 -9.56 -14.61 -2.28
CA GLY A 43 -10.47 -15.74 -2.29
C GLY A 43 -11.81 -15.35 -1.69
N GLY A 44 -12.26 -16.10 -0.70
CA GLY A 44 -13.52 -15.81 0.00
C GLY A 44 -13.38 -14.86 1.17
N TYR A 45 -12.20 -14.28 1.39
CA TYR A 45 -11.96 -13.39 2.52
C TYR A 45 -11.95 -11.94 2.06
N GLU A 46 -12.43 -11.05 2.94
CA GLU A 46 -12.43 -9.62 2.70
C GLU A 46 -11.60 -8.93 3.77
N ARG A 47 -11.27 -7.68 3.52
CA ARG A 47 -10.56 -6.84 4.48
C ARG A 47 -9.22 -7.43 4.89
N CYS A 48 -8.55 -8.08 3.94
CA CYS A 48 -7.25 -8.67 4.20
C CYS A 48 -6.18 -7.60 4.11
N ALA A 49 -5.44 -7.45 5.20
CA ALA A 49 -4.32 -6.52 5.26
C ALA A 49 -3.34 -7.02 6.31
N TRP A 50 -2.14 -6.58 6.19
CA TRP A 50 -1.10 -6.89 7.19
C TRP A 50 -0.43 -5.59 7.56
N TYR A 51 -0.14 -5.37 8.84
CA TYR A 51 0.58 -4.17 9.23
C TYR A 51 1.45 -4.43 10.44
N THR A 52 2.51 -3.63 10.55
CA THR A 52 3.43 -3.71 11.68
C THR A 52 3.88 -2.30 12.03
N PRO A 53 4.08 -2.01 13.32
CA PRO A 53 4.63 -0.73 13.71
C PRO A 53 6.12 -0.64 13.38
N GLY A 54 6.58 0.56 13.17
CA GLY A 54 7.99 0.83 12.90
C GLY A 54 8.29 2.31 13.08
N MET A 55 9.47 2.70 12.67
CA MET A 55 9.93 4.07 12.81
C MET A 55 10.33 4.62 11.46
N GLY A 56 9.69 5.71 11.05
CA GLY A 56 10.05 6.40 9.81
C GLY A 56 10.91 7.62 10.09
N THR A 57 11.75 7.97 9.14
CA THR A 57 12.56 9.19 9.22
C THR A 57 12.36 10.03 7.98
N PHE A 58 12.39 11.34 8.14
CA PHE A 58 12.33 12.25 7.00
C PHE A 58 12.93 13.60 7.37
N LEU A 59 13.32 14.33 6.32
CA LEU A 59 13.77 15.71 6.46
C LEU A 59 13.06 16.52 5.39
N ALA A 60 12.20 17.46 5.82
CA ALA A 60 11.48 18.30 4.87
C ALA A 60 12.46 19.30 4.26
N GLY A 61 12.58 19.29 2.94
CA GLY A 61 13.42 20.23 2.22
C GLY A 61 12.70 21.54 1.98
N GLU A 62 13.42 22.48 1.35
CA GLU A 62 12.81 23.77 0.98
C GLU A 62 11.68 23.54 -0.01
N GLY A 63 10.58 24.22 0.17
CA GLY A 63 9.42 24.08 -0.71
C GLY A 63 8.42 23.05 -0.23
N ALA A 64 8.75 22.22 0.75
CA ALA A 64 7.79 21.29 1.33
C ALA A 64 6.86 22.01 2.31
N ALA A 65 5.64 21.49 2.44
CA ALA A 65 4.68 21.99 3.43
C ALA A 65 4.34 20.81 4.35
N PRO A 66 5.24 20.46 5.30
CA PRO A 66 5.09 19.25 6.06
C PRO A 66 3.91 19.28 7.03
N THR A 67 3.20 18.15 7.11
CA THR A 67 2.13 17.96 8.09
C THR A 67 2.72 17.82 9.48
N ILE A 68 3.92 17.22 9.58
CA ILE A 68 4.63 16.99 10.84
C ILE A 68 6.04 17.54 10.71
N GLY A 69 6.50 18.27 11.71
CA GLY A 69 7.86 18.79 11.75
C GLY A 69 8.02 20.09 10.99
N GLU A 70 9.24 20.50 10.80
CA GLU A 70 9.60 21.77 10.16
C GLU A 70 10.61 21.53 9.05
N VAL A 71 10.63 22.43 8.08
CA VAL A 71 11.62 22.39 7.00
C VAL A 71 13.03 22.42 7.59
N GLY A 72 13.91 21.55 7.11
CA GLY A 72 15.29 21.49 7.52
C GLY A 72 15.55 20.73 8.81
N GLN A 73 14.51 20.14 9.41
CA GLN A 73 14.63 19.37 10.64
C GLN A 73 14.39 17.90 10.39
N GLU A 74 15.35 17.05 10.71
CA GLU A 74 15.14 15.61 10.60
C GLU A 74 14.21 15.15 11.72
N ARG A 75 13.23 14.33 11.35
CA ARG A 75 12.24 13.82 12.28
C ARG A 75 12.21 12.31 12.23
N ARG A 76 11.88 11.70 13.37
CA ARG A 76 11.59 10.27 13.46
C ARG A 76 10.22 10.13 14.07
N ILE A 77 9.35 9.36 13.41
CA ILE A 77 8.00 9.17 13.91
C ILE A 77 7.61 7.71 13.85
N GLY A 78 6.74 7.33 14.77
CA GLY A 78 6.15 6.00 14.74
C GLY A 78 5.13 5.92 13.62
N GLU A 79 5.23 4.86 12.84
CA GLU A 79 4.33 4.62 11.73
C GLU A 79 4.03 3.15 11.63
N TYR A 80 2.91 2.82 10.95
CA TYR A 80 2.68 1.45 10.55
C TYR A 80 3.10 1.27 9.11
N ARG A 81 3.73 0.14 8.81
CA ARG A 81 3.85 -0.33 7.44
C ARG A 81 2.60 -1.15 7.17
N LEU A 82 1.78 -0.70 6.27
CA LEU A 82 0.51 -1.34 5.93
C LEU A 82 0.59 -1.94 4.55
N GLU A 83 0.20 -3.21 4.42
CA GLU A 83 0.17 -3.91 3.14
C GLU A 83 -1.22 -4.47 2.87
N THR A 84 -1.70 -4.31 1.66
CA THR A 84 -2.93 -4.94 1.21
C THR A 84 -2.83 -5.21 -0.28
N VAL A 85 -3.77 -5.97 -0.83
CA VAL A 85 -3.76 -6.31 -2.25
C VAL A 85 -5.05 -5.84 -2.91
N TYR A 86 -4.99 -5.65 -4.22
CA TYR A 86 -6.16 -5.21 -4.97
C TYR A 86 -6.05 -5.71 -6.41
N PRO A 87 -7.20 -5.94 -7.08
CA PRO A 87 -7.16 -6.31 -8.50
C PRO A 87 -6.71 -5.11 -9.33
N THR A 88 -5.95 -5.37 -10.39
CA THR A 88 -5.34 -4.29 -11.17
C THR A 88 -6.34 -3.28 -11.71
N GLU A 89 -7.56 -3.73 -12.02
CA GLU A 89 -8.58 -2.83 -12.58
C GLU A 89 -9.11 -1.82 -11.56
N LEU A 90 -8.88 -2.03 -10.27
CA LEU A 90 -9.31 -1.09 -9.23
C LEU A 90 -8.23 -0.12 -8.79
N GLU A 91 -7.07 -0.12 -9.47
CA GLU A 91 -5.93 0.67 -9.02
C GLU A 91 -6.25 2.15 -8.87
N ALA A 92 -6.95 2.74 -9.84
CA ALA A 92 -7.26 4.17 -9.75
C ALA A 92 -8.12 4.49 -8.54
N ASP A 93 -9.11 3.65 -8.25
CA ASP A 93 -9.99 3.86 -7.10
C ASP A 93 -9.25 3.67 -5.78
N VAL A 94 -8.38 2.66 -5.72
CA VAL A 94 -7.62 2.36 -4.51
C VAL A 94 -6.63 3.47 -4.21
N VAL A 95 -5.89 3.93 -5.23
CA VAL A 95 -4.92 5.02 -5.05
C VAL A 95 -5.63 6.31 -4.64
N ARG A 96 -6.78 6.61 -5.26
CA ARG A 96 -7.55 7.79 -4.89
C ARG A 96 -7.97 7.72 -3.42
N ALA A 97 -8.48 6.56 -2.99
CA ALA A 97 -8.90 6.39 -1.60
C ALA A 97 -7.72 6.58 -0.64
N LEU A 98 -6.54 6.09 -1.02
CA LEU A 98 -5.35 6.29 -0.22
C LEU A 98 -5.02 7.77 -0.09
N LEU A 99 -4.96 8.49 -1.21
CA LEU A 99 -4.57 9.88 -1.19
C LEU A 99 -5.58 10.76 -0.45
N GLU A 100 -6.86 10.41 -0.50
CA GLU A 100 -7.89 11.17 0.19
C GLU A 100 -7.90 10.90 1.69
N SER A 101 -7.49 9.72 2.12
CA SER A 101 -7.55 9.35 3.53
C SER A 101 -6.25 9.56 4.29
N HIS A 102 -5.12 9.62 3.58
CA HIS A 102 -3.82 9.76 4.21
C HIS A 102 -3.55 11.21 4.59
N PRO A 103 -3.06 11.48 5.81
CA PRO A 103 -2.88 12.87 6.26
C PRO A 103 -1.66 13.59 5.72
N TYR A 104 -0.70 12.88 5.13
CA TYR A 104 0.54 13.50 4.66
C TYR A 104 0.36 14.23 3.35
N GLU A 105 1.13 15.29 3.15
CA GLU A 105 1.20 16.03 1.89
C GLU A 105 1.64 15.09 0.76
N GLU A 106 2.66 14.28 1.03
CA GLU A 106 3.19 13.32 0.07
C GLU A 106 3.30 11.95 0.74
N PRO A 107 2.23 11.16 0.73
CA PRO A 107 2.30 9.82 1.32
C PRO A 107 3.34 8.96 0.61
N VAL A 108 4.07 8.18 1.38
CA VAL A 108 5.05 7.24 0.82
C VAL A 108 4.36 5.90 0.64
N PHE A 109 4.20 5.50 -0.61
CA PHE A 109 3.60 4.22 -0.92
C PHE A 109 4.19 3.66 -2.20
N ASP A 110 4.09 2.35 -2.34
CA ASP A 110 4.58 1.64 -3.50
C ASP A 110 3.54 0.64 -3.96
N LEU A 111 3.52 0.38 -5.27
CA LEU A 111 2.64 -0.62 -5.87
C LEU A 111 3.52 -1.68 -6.50
N TYR A 112 3.28 -2.94 -6.13
CA TYR A 112 4.05 -4.06 -6.64
C TYR A 112 3.18 -4.99 -7.44
N GLU A 113 3.66 -5.43 -8.60
CA GLU A 113 2.99 -6.47 -9.34
C GLU A 113 3.22 -7.81 -8.67
N LEU A 114 2.15 -8.57 -8.48
CA LEU A 114 2.24 -9.89 -7.88
C LEU A 114 2.14 -10.93 -8.97
N LEU A 115 3.12 -11.80 -9.03
CA LEU A 115 3.17 -12.88 -10.02
C LEU A 115 2.46 -14.10 -9.44
N GLU A 116 1.46 -14.60 -10.15
CA GLU A 116 0.73 -15.78 -9.72
C GLU A 116 0.91 -16.87 -10.75
N PRO A 117 1.34 -18.05 -10.33
CA PRO A 117 1.48 -19.16 -11.30
C PRO A 117 0.11 -19.63 -11.77
N GLU A 118 0.06 -19.98 -13.04
CA GLU A 118 -1.15 -20.53 -13.61
C GLU A 118 -1.08 -22.04 -13.44
N VAL A 119 -1.90 -22.61 -12.60
CA VAL A 119 -1.86 -24.03 -12.26
C VAL A 119 -3.14 -24.73 -12.63
#